data_2bb662a344faec191478070d84e54be0
#
_entry.id   2bb662a344faec191478070d84e54be0
#
_cell.length_a   1.000
_cell.length_b   1.000
_cell.length_c   1.000
_cell.angle_alpha   90.00
_cell.angle_beta   90.00
_cell.angle_gamma   90.00
#
_symmetry.space_group_name_H-M   'P 1'
#
loop_
_entity.id
_entity.type
_entity.pdbx_description
1 polymer ?
#
loop_
_entity_poly.entity_id
_entity_poly.type
_entity_poly.pdbx_seq_one_letter_code
_entity_poly.pdbx_strand_id
1 'polypeptide(L)'
;TLLMGPSGSGKTTLLSILGCILTPTSGTVSIAGETTSGLSAEKLADLRRRHVGFIFQSYNLFPTLNALENVRLALDVRGGSKGETLQQAEMALREVGLGHRLRNFPGNLSGGEQQRVAVARAIATQPSLILADEPTAALDSENGHAVMALMAEIAKNESRAVLAVTHDPRTHAYADRVVRIEDGRIIGDERRAKAEGNVAQYDRSRKRKSHA
;
A
#
# COMPACT_ATOMS: atom_id res chain seq x y z
N THR A 1 -3.52 -9.34 3.31
CA THR A 1 -3.05 -10.54 2.58
C THR A 1 -1.65 -10.33 2.05
N LEU A 2 -0.77 -11.32 2.22
CA LEU A 2 0.53 -11.37 1.56
C LEU A 2 0.48 -12.38 0.39
N LEU A 3 1.02 -11.99 -0.76
CA LEU A 3 1.32 -12.87 -1.89
C LEU A 3 2.83 -13.10 -1.94
N MET A 4 3.25 -14.33 -1.74
CA MET A 4 4.66 -14.71 -1.61
C MET A 4 5.06 -15.73 -2.67
N GLY A 5 6.33 -15.69 -3.09
CA GLY A 5 6.89 -16.63 -4.05
C GLY A 5 8.25 -16.16 -4.57
N PRO A 6 9.00 -17.02 -5.26
CA PRO A 6 10.30 -16.67 -5.83
C PRO A 6 10.19 -15.57 -6.90
N SER A 7 11.32 -14.99 -7.27
CA SER A 7 11.37 -14.06 -8.40
C SER A 7 10.89 -14.76 -9.68
N GLY A 8 10.15 -14.05 -10.52
CA GLY A 8 9.60 -14.61 -11.75
C GLY A 8 8.32 -15.44 -11.61
N SER A 9 7.81 -15.69 -10.39
CA SER A 9 6.61 -16.50 -10.19
C SER A 9 5.28 -15.86 -10.63
N GLY A 10 5.29 -14.64 -11.19
CA GLY A 10 4.09 -13.97 -11.71
C GLY A 10 3.40 -13.01 -10.72
N LYS A 11 3.99 -12.71 -9.55
CA LYS A 11 3.41 -11.84 -8.52
C LYS A 11 3.06 -10.44 -9.04
N THR A 12 4.03 -9.75 -9.64
CA THR A 12 3.84 -8.40 -10.21
C THR A 12 2.86 -8.41 -11.38
N THR A 13 2.83 -9.49 -12.18
CA THR A 13 1.83 -9.67 -13.24
C THR A 13 0.43 -9.77 -12.66
N LEU A 14 0.23 -10.62 -11.64
CA LEU A 14 -1.05 -10.74 -10.95
C LEU A 14 -1.47 -9.40 -10.31
N LEU A 15 -0.53 -8.71 -9.64
CA LEU A 15 -0.78 -7.39 -9.05
C LEU A 15 -1.22 -6.37 -10.12
N SER A 16 -0.58 -6.39 -11.30
CA SER A 16 -0.91 -5.50 -12.42
C SER A 16 -2.30 -5.80 -13.01
N ILE A 17 -2.70 -7.06 -13.04
CA ILE A 17 -4.05 -7.48 -13.47
C ILE A 17 -5.08 -7.00 -12.45
N LEU A 18 -4.87 -7.25 -11.16
CA LEU A 18 -5.75 -6.79 -10.08
C LEU A 18 -5.81 -5.26 -9.99
N GLY A 19 -4.76 -4.59 -10.41
CA GLY A 19 -4.69 -3.12 -10.51
C GLY A 19 -5.29 -2.54 -11.79
N CYS A 20 -5.92 -3.34 -12.65
CA CYS A 20 -6.45 -2.90 -13.94
C CYS A 20 -5.40 -2.23 -14.85
N ILE A 21 -4.13 -2.62 -14.74
CA ILE A 21 -3.03 -2.18 -15.63
C ILE A 21 -2.89 -3.15 -16.80
N LEU A 22 -3.00 -4.45 -16.52
CA LEU A 22 -2.98 -5.52 -17.51
C LEU A 22 -4.34 -6.21 -17.60
N THR A 23 -4.71 -6.60 -18.80
CA THR A 23 -5.90 -7.44 -19.03
C THR A 23 -5.49 -8.92 -19.00
N PRO A 24 -6.18 -9.79 -18.25
CA PRO A 24 -5.88 -11.22 -18.26
C PRO A 24 -6.24 -11.85 -19.61
N THR A 25 -5.44 -12.82 -20.09
CA THR A 25 -5.71 -13.57 -21.32
C THR A 25 -6.97 -14.42 -21.19
N SER A 26 -7.25 -14.92 -19.99
CA SER A 26 -8.44 -15.71 -19.67
C SER A 26 -8.82 -15.53 -18.20
N GLY A 27 -10.03 -15.95 -17.85
CA GLY A 27 -10.58 -15.77 -16.50
C GLY A 27 -11.24 -14.41 -16.31
N THR A 28 -11.74 -14.16 -15.12
CA THR A 28 -12.45 -12.94 -14.73
C THR A 28 -11.88 -12.33 -13.48
N VAL A 29 -11.85 -10.99 -13.44
CA VAL A 29 -11.49 -10.20 -12.26
C VAL A 29 -12.65 -9.28 -11.93
N SER A 30 -12.98 -9.17 -10.65
CA SER A 30 -13.97 -8.21 -10.15
C SER A 30 -13.35 -7.39 -9.02
N ILE A 31 -13.53 -6.06 -9.07
CA ILE A 31 -13.06 -5.12 -8.05
C ILE A 31 -14.28 -4.37 -7.52
N ALA A 32 -14.47 -4.41 -6.21
CA ALA A 32 -15.64 -3.81 -5.56
C ALA A 32 -16.99 -4.22 -6.19
N GLY A 33 -17.09 -5.47 -6.69
CA GLY A 33 -18.28 -6.01 -7.36
C GLY A 33 -18.37 -5.70 -8.86
N GLU A 34 -17.49 -4.85 -9.41
CA GLU A 34 -17.47 -4.52 -10.83
C GLU A 34 -16.51 -5.46 -11.58
N THR A 35 -17.02 -6.16 -12.60
CA THR A 35 -16.22 -7.07 -13.45
C THR A 35 -15.39 -6.27 -14.45
N THR A 36 -14.10 -6.61 -14.56
CA THR A 36 -13.16 -5.92 -15.47
C THR A 36 -13.20 -6.45 -16.90
N SER A 37 -13.76 -7.64 -17.13
CA SER A 37 -13.79 -8.28 -18.45
C SER A 37 -14.61 -7.48 -19.45
N GLY A 38 -14.05 -7.25 -20.64
CA GLY A 38 -14.72 -6.52 -21.72
C GLY A 38 -14.79 -5.00 -21.53
N LEU A 39 -14.18 -4.46 -20.46
CA LEU A 39 -14.12 -3.01 -20.27
C LEU A 39 -13.07 -2.39 -21.21
N SER A 40 -13.37 -1.18 -21.71
CA SER A 40 -12.39 -0.37 -22.44
C SER A 40 -11.27 0.10 -21.52
N ALA A 41 -10.13 0.51 -22.07
CA ALA A 41 -9.00 1.05 -21.33
C ALA A 41 -9.40 2.26 -20.45
N GLU A 42 -10.31 3.11 -20.92
CA GLU A 42 -10.85 4.25 -20.17
C GLU A 42 -11.65 3.81 -18.96
N LYS A 43 -12.53 2.80 -19.13
CA LYS A 43 -13.33 2.24 -18.02
C LYS A 43 -12.44 1.53 -16.99
N LEU A 44 -11.41 0.81 -17.43
CA LEU A 44 -10.41 0.23 -16.53
C LEU A 44 -9.62 1.30 -15.76
N ALA A 45 -9.24 2.39 -16.43
CA ALA A 45 -8.58 3.52 -15.79
C ALA A 45 -9.50 4.22 -14.76
N ASP A 46 -10.78 4.34 -15.07
CA ASP A 46 -11.77 4.91 -14.14
C ASP A 46 -11.98 4.00 -12.93
N LEU A 47 -12.13 2.69 -13.13
CA LEU A 47 -12.26 1.71 -12.06
C LEU A 47 -11.01 1.73 -11.15
N ARG A 48 -9.81 1.74 -11.73
CA ARG A 48 -8.55 1.87 -11.01
C ARG A 48 -8.52 3.16 -10.19
N ARG A 49 -8.87 4.30 -10.79
CA ARG A 49 -8.91 5.61 -10.13
C ARG A 49 -9.84 5.64 -8.93
N ARG A 50 -11.00 4.96 -9.01
CA ARG A 50 -11.99 4.91 -7.93
C ARG A 50 -11.63 3.95 -6.80
N HIS A 51 -11.04 2.81 -7.12
CA HIS A 51 -10.97 1.68 -6.20
C HIS A 51 -9.58 1.25 -5.80
N VAL A 52 -8.52 1.63 -6.53
CA VAL A 52 -7.19 1.07 -6.34
C VAL A 52 -6.19 2.12 -5.89
N GLY A 53 -5.49 1.85 -4.79
CA GLY A 53 -4.28 2.56 -4.36
C GLY A 53 -3.05 1.69 -4.61
N PHE A 54 -1.98 2.27 -5.20
CA PHE A 54 -0.73 1.57 -5.44
C PHE A 54 0.40 2.06 -4.55
N ILE A 55 1.17 1.11 -4.02
CA ILE A 55 2.43 1.33 -3.31
C ILE A 55 3.51 0.55 -4.07
N PHE A 56 4.54 1.25 -4.56
CA PHE A 56 5.61 0.68 -5.37
C PHE A 56 6.91 0.53 -4.57
N GLN A 57 7.74 -0.42 -4.96
CA GLN A 57 9.04 -0.67 -4.37
C GLN A 57 9.96 0.58 -4.39
N SER A 58 9.97 1.32 -5.49
CA SER A 58 10.79 2.53 -5.69
C SER A 58 10.06 3.82 -5.30
N TYR A 59 9.04 3.74 -4.44
CA TYR A 59 8.20 4.85 -3.97
C TYR A 59 7.44 5.60 -5.09
N ASN A 60 8.03 5.79 -6.26
CA ASN A 60 7.50 6.53 -7.42
C ASN A 60 6.98 7.93 -7.03
N LEU A 61 7.76 8.65 -6.22
CA LEU A 61 7.51 10.04 -5.87
C LEU A 61 8.06 10.96 -6.96
N PHE A 62 7.35 12.03 -7.23
CA PHE A 62 7.81 13.10 -8.11
C PHE A 62 8.85 13.93 -7.34
N PRO A 63 10.12 13.97 -7.78
CA PRO A 63 11.19 14.63 -7.03
C PRO A 63 11.04 16.16 -6.98
N THR A 64 10.29 16.73 -7.93
CA THR A 64 10.00 18.16 -8.03
C THR A 64 8.79 18.60 -7.21
N LEU A 65 8.06 17.68 -6.60
CA LEU A 65 6.93 17.93 -5.73
C LEU A 65 7.29 17.60 -4.28
N ASN A 66 6.85 18.41 -3.31
CA ASN A 66 7.00 18.09 -1.90
C ASN A 66 6.06 16.95 -1.48
N ALA A 67 6.14 16.50 -0.22
CA ALA A 67 5.34 15.38 0.29
C ALA A 67 3.82 15.63 0.14
N LEU A 68 3.36 16.84 0.47
CA LEU A 68 1.95 17.22 0.37
C LEU A 68 1.46 17.20 -1.08
N GLU A 69 2.25 17.75 -1.99
CA GLU A 69 1.94 17.80 -3.42
C GLU A 69 1.94 16.40 -4.05
N ASN A 70 2.88 15.51 -3.66
CA ASN A 70 2.90 14.13 -4.11
C ASN A 70 1.61 13.38 -3.73
N VAL A 71 1.09 13.60 -2.52
CA VAL A 71 -0.16 12.97 -2.08
C VAL A 71 -1.37 13.63 -2.76
N ARG A 72 -1.39 14.96 -2.82
CA ARG A 72 -2.48 15.73 -3.42
C ARG A 72 -2.70 15.39 -4.90
N LEU A 73 -1.64 15.10 -5.64
CA LEU A 73 -1.73 14.74 -7.06
C LEU A 73 -2.70 13.58 -7.33
N ALA A 74 -2.72 12.56 -6.45
CA ALA A 74 -3.66 11.44 -6.59
C ALA A 74 -5.13 11.87 -6.41
N LEU A 75 -5.37 12.84 -5.54
CA LEU A 75 -6.70 13.42 -5.30
C LEU A 75 -7.13 14.35 -6.44
N ASP A 76 -6.21 15.16 -6.96
CA ASP A 76 -6.48 16.07 -8.09
C ASP A 76 -6.84 15.27 -9.35
N VAL A 77 -6.15 14.14 -9.63
CA VAL A 77 -6.49 13.21 -10.74
C VAL A 77 -7.89 12.62 -10.55
N ARG A 78 -8.35 12.45 -9.31
CA ARG A 78 -9.71 11.96 -9.01
C ARG A 78 -10.79 13.01 -9.21
N GLY A 79 -10.44 14.29 -9.36
CA GLY A 79 -11.36 15.38 -9.65
C GLY A 79 -11.87 16.14 -8.42
N GLY A 80 -11.17 16.06 -7.30
CA GLY A 80 -11.49 16.82 -6.09
C GLY A 80 -11.24 18.34 -6.25
N SER A 81 -11.96 19.17 -5.50
CA SER A 81 -11.72 20.61 -5.44
C SER A 81 -10.37 20.93 -4.77
N LYS A 82 -9.73 22.05 -5.15
CA LYS A 82 -8.39 22.39 -4.63
C LYS A 82 -8.31 22.48 -3.10
N GLY A 83 -9.35 22.96 -2.44
CA GLY A 83 -9.37 23.09 -0.98
C GLY A 83 -9.51 21.73 -0.29
N GLU A 84 -10.41 20.88 -0.78
CA GLU A 84 -10.65 19.54 -0.26
C GLU A 84 -9.44 18.62 -0.47
N THR A 85 -8.83 18.65 -1.67
CA THR A 85 -7.65 17.81 -1.97
C THR A 85 -6.46 18.17 -1.10
N LEU A 86 -6.27 19.46 -0.78
CA LEU A 86 -5.21 19.90 0.12
C LEU A 86 -5.42 19.36 1.54
N GLN A 87 -6.63 19.50 2.08
CA GLN A 87 -6.96 19.03 3.42
C GLN A 87 -6.85 17.51 3.53
N GLN A 88 -7.38 16.77 2.56
CA GLN A 88 -7.31 15.31 2.53
C GLN A 88 -5.86 14.80 2.42
N ALA A 89 -5.02 15.45 1.61
CA ALA A 89 -3.60 15.11 1.49
C ALA A 89 -2.86 15.34 2.81
N GLU A 90 -3.14 16.44 3.50
CA GLU A 90 -2.55 16.72 4.81
C GLU A 90 -2.99 15.69 5.85
N MET A 91 -4.27 15.32 5.89
CA MET A 91 -4.80 14.28 6.78
C MET A 91 -4.11 12.93 6.53
N ALA A 92 -3.98 12.50 5.27
CA ALA A 92 -3.31 11.26 4.93
C ALA A 92 -1.84 11.24 5.36
N LEU A 93 -1.12 12.35 5.23
CA LEU A 93 0.27 12.48 5.71
C LEU A 93 0.36 12.45 7.24
N ARG A 94 -0.60 13.02 7.95
CA ARG A 94 -0.69 12.92 9.42
C ARG A 94 -0.97 11.49 9.87
N GLU A 95 -1.84 10.76 9.17
CA GLU A 95 -2.16 9.35 9.44
C GLU A 95 -0.93 8.45 9.39
N VAL A 96 0.01 8.72 8.46
CA VAL A 96 1.27 7.99 8.36
C VAL A 96 2.42 8.60 9.19
N GLY A 97 2.12 9.55 10.09
CA GLY A 97 3.10 10.17 10.99
C GLY A 97 4.00 11.23 10.37
N LEU A 98 3.65 11.77 9.19
CA LEU A 98 4.44 12.75 8.45
C LEU A 98 3.87 14.17 8.47
N GLY A 99 3.00 14.51 9.42
CA GLY A 99 2.43 15.86 9.55
C GLY A 99 3.47 16.99 9.75
N HIS A 100 4.67 16.66 10.20
CA HIS A 100 5.79 17.59 10.35
C HIS A 100 6.69 17.70 9.10
N ARG A 101 6.43 16.92 8.04
CA ARG A 101 7.22 16.81 6.81
C ARG A 101 6.50 17.26 5.54
N LEU A 102 5.35 17.91 5.65
CA LEU A 102 4.46 18.27 4.52
C LEU A 102 5.18 18.95 3.36
N ARG A 103 6.11 19.86 3.68
CA ARG A 103 6.84 20.68 2.69
C ARG A 103 8.19 20.11 2.29
N ASN A 104 8.59 18.95 2.81
CA ASN A 104 9.86 18.32 2.46
C ASN A 104 9.77 17.69 1.06
N PHE A 105 10.79 17.89 0.25
CA PHE A 105 10.96 17.20 -1.04
C PHE A 105 11.49 15.78 -0.82
N PRO A 106 11.26 14.82 -1.73
CA PRO A 106 11.72 13.45 -1.60
C PRO A 106 13.21 13.32 -1.27
N GLY A 107 14.07 14.14 -1.87
CA GLY A 107 15.51 14.13 -1.60
C GLY A 107 15.91 14.52 -0.16
N ASN A 108 14.99 15.13 0.61
CA ASN A 108 15.21 15.52 2.00
C ASN A 108 14.47 14.57 2.98
N LEU A 109 13.96 13.44 2.50
CA LEU A 109 13.27 12.41 3.27
C LEU A 109 14.09 11.12 3.30
N SER A 110 14.12 10.44 4.44
CA SER A 110 14.67 9.10 4.52
C SER A 110 13.87 8.11 3.66
N GLY A 111 14.43 6.96 3.30
CA GLY A 111 13.71 5.93 2.54
C GLY A 111 12.40 5.51 3.19
N GLY A 112 12.40 5.33 4.51
CA GLY A 112 11.18 5.02 5.26
C GLY A 112 10.15 6.16 5.25
N GLU A 113 10.59 7.45 5.29
CA GLU A 113 9.69 8.59 5.14
C GLU A 113 9.13 8.67 3.71
N GLN A 114 9.95 8.45 2.68
CA GLN A 114 9.49 8.39 1.28
C GLN A 114 8.45 7.29 1.08
N GLN A 115 8.67 6.11 1.63
CA GLN A 115 7.69 5.03 1.57
C GLN A 115 6.39 5.38 2.28
N ARG A 116 6.45 6.03 3.44
CA ARG A 116 5.23 6.51 4.12
C ARG A 116 4.50 7.60 3.31
N VAL A 117 5.21 8.47 2.56
CA VAL A 117 4.55 9.38 1.60
C VAL A 117 3.85 8.59 0.50
N ALA A 118 4.46 7.52 -0.04
CA ALA A 118 3.82 6.66 -1.04
C ALA A 118 2.59 5.93 -0.46
N VAL A 119 2.64 5.48 0.79
CA VAL A 119 1.48 4.94 1.51
C VAL A 119 0.39 6.00 1.66
N ALA A 120 0.72 7.21 2.13
CA ALA A 120 -0.24 8.32 2.26
C ALA A 120 -0.92 8.63 0.93
N ARG A 121 -0.16 8.67 -0.17
CA ARG A 121 -0.70 8.88 -1.53
C ARG A 121 -1.69 7.77 -1.92
N ALA A 122 -1.38 6.51 -1.58
CA ALA A 122 -2.24 5.38 -1.88
C ALA A 122 -3.56 5.41 -1.09
N ILE A 123 -3.54 5.83 0.19
CA ILE A 123 -4.74 5.84 1.05
C ILE A 123 -5.58 7.12 0.94
N ALA A 124 -5.01 8.23 0.48
CA ALA A 124 -5.66 9.54 0.44
C ALA A 124 -6.97 9.52 -0.36
N THR A 125 -7.03 8.72 -1.42
CA THR A 125 -8.23 8.54 -2.24
C THR A 125 -9.25 7.59 -1.63
N GLN A 126 -9.02 7.06 -0.42
CA GLN A 126 -9.89 6.08 0.25
C GLN A 126 -10.25 4.88 -0.67
N PRO A 127 -9.26 4.19 -1.22
CA PRO A 127 -9.51 3.07 -2.12
C PRO A 127 -10.08 1.87 -1.35
N SER A 128 -10.86 1.04 -2.01
CA SER A 128 -11.31 -0.26 -1.48
C SER A 128 -10.24 -1.36 -1.59
N LEU A 129 -9.24 -1.17 -2.45
CA LEU A 129 -8.12 -2.10 -2.65
C LEU A 129 -6.79 -1.35 -2.65
N ILE A 130 -5.86 -1.76 -1.80
CA ILE A 130 -4.46 -1.31 -1.82
C ILE A 130 -3.60 -2.46 -2.32
N LEU A 131 -2.82 -2.19 -3.35
CA LEU A 131 -1.85 -3.09 -3.95
C LEU A 131 -0.43 -2.59 -3.66
N ALA A 132 0.39 -3.40 -3.03
CA ALA A 132 1.76 -3.04 -2.69
C ALA A 132 2.75 -4.04 -3.31
N ASP A 133 3.64 -3.53 -4.15
CA ASP A 133 4.70 -4.33 -4.78
C ASP A 133 6.00 -4.12 -4.02
N GLU A 134 6.45 -5.14 -3.29
CA GLU A 134 7.69 -5.17 -2.50
C GLU A 134 7.87 -3.90 -1.62
N PRO A 135 6.90 -3.56 -0.75
CA PRO A 135 6.84 -2.25 -0.08
C PRO A 135 7.99 -1.99 0.90
N THR A 136 8.80 -3.01 1.20
CA THR A 136 9.90 -2.91 2.17
C THR A 136 11.28 -3.23 1.56
N ALA A 137 11.35 -3.59 0.28
CA ALA A 137 12.59 -4.08 -0.34
C ALA A 137 13.74 -3.05 -0.36
N ALA A 138 13.42 -1.75 -0.40
CA ALA A 138 14.39 -0.66 -0.39
C ALA A 138 14.66 -0.09 1.02
N LEU A 139 14.16 -0.74 2.08
CA LEU A 139 14.24 -0.25 3.46
C LEU A 139 15.14 -1.15 4.33
N ASP A 140 15.77 -0.53 5.31
CA ASP A 140 16.36 -1.26 6.42
C ASP A 140 15.29 -1.98 7.26
N SER A 141 15.69 -2.89 8.13
CA SER A 141 14.77 -3.72 8.90
C SER A 141 13.82 -2.90 9.80
N GLU A 142 14.29 -1.83 10.43
CA GLU A 142 13.46 -1.01 11.35
C GLU A 142 12.38 -0.27 10.58
N ASN A 143 12.73 0.41 9.50
CA ASN A 143 11.78 1.10 8.63
C ASN A 143 10.84 0.13 7.92
N GLY A 144 11.33 -1.04 7.49
CA GLY A 144 10.51 -2.09 6.89
C GLY A 144 9.43 -2.59 7.86
N HIS A 145 9.79 -2.88 9.11
CA HIS A 145 8.82 -3.25 10.15
C HIS A 145 7.78 -2.16 10.41
N ALA A 146 8.22 -0.89 10.48
CA ALA A 146 7.32 0.24 10.69
C ALA A 146 6.30 0.40 9.55
N VAL A 147 6.73 0.26 8.30
CA VAL A 147 5.85 0.30 7.12
C VAL A 147 4.86 -0.87 7.12
N MET A 148 5.30 -2.09 7.42
CA MET A 148 4.39 -3.25 7.47
C MET A 148 3.38 -3.15 8.61
N ALA A 149 3.77 -2.64 9.77
CA ALA A 149 2.85 -2.39 10.87
C ALA A 149 1.80 -1.34 10.49
N LEU A 150 2.20 -0.24 9.83
CA LEU A 150 1.29 0.77 9.30
C LEU A 150 0.30 0.16 8.29
N MET A 151 0.77 -0.66 7.35
CA MET A 151 -0.10 -1.32 6.37
C MET A 151 -1.08 -2.29 7.03
N ALA A 152 -0.66 -3.02 8.06
CA ALA A 152 -1.54 -3.90 8.84
C ALA A 152 -2.61 -3.10 9.60
N GLU A 153 -2.27 -1.92 10.12
CA GLU A 153 -3.24 -1.03 10.77
C GLU A 153 -4.26 -0.49 9.76
N ILE A 154 -3.80 -0.04 8.58
CA ILE A 154 -4.66 0.39 7.47
C ILE A 154 -5.61 -0.74 7.04
N ALA A 155 -5.15 -1.99 7.04
CA ALA A 155 -5.93 -3.16 6.66
C ALA A 155 -7.03 -3.55 7.66
N LYS A 156 -7.02 -3.01 8.88
CA LYS A 156 -8.09 -3.25 9.87
C LYS A 156 -9.40 -2.54 9.52
N ASN A 157 -9.36 -1.57 8.63
CA ASN A 157 -10.56 -0.95 8.11
C ASN A 157 -11.33 -1.95 7.24
N GLU A 158 -12.51 -2.36 7.68
CA GLU A 158 -13.33 -3.40 7.04
C GLU A 158 -13.77 -3.07 5.61
N SER A 159 -13.77 -1.78 5.24
CA SER A 159 -14.09 -1.33 3.88
C SER A 159 -12.93 -1.45 2.90
N ARG A 160 -11.75 -1.93 3.35
CA ARG A 160 -10.50 -1.88 2.59
C ARG A 160 -9.77 -3.23 2.60
N ALA A 161 -9.38 -3.69 1.44
CA ALA A 161 -8.49 -4.83 1.29
C ALA A 161 -7.05 -4.36 1.01
N VAL A 162 -6.06 -5.02 1.62
CA VAL A 162 -4.63 -4.78 1.35
C VAL A 162 -4.01 -6.08 0.83
N LEU A 163 -3.41 -6.04 -0.35
CA LEU A 163 -2.61 -7.12 -0.92
C LEU A 163 -1.18 -6.62 -1.11
N ALA A 164 -0.24 -7.19 -0.37
CA ALA A 164 1.18 -6.90 -0.54
C ALA A 164 1.90 -8.12 -1.15
N VAL A 165 2.71 -7.85 -2.16
CA VAL A 165 3.63 -8.81 -2.74
C VAL A 165 4.97 -8.66 -2.05
N THR A 166 5.56 -9.75 -1.59
CA THR A 166 6.89 -9.74 -0.98
C THR A 166 7.51 -11.14 -1.01
N HIS A 167 8.82 -11.19 -0.94
CA HIS A 167 9.59 -12.41 -0.71
C HIS A 167 10.20 -12.46 0.71
N ASP A 168 9.99 -11.42 1.52
CA ASP A 168 10.56 -11.33 2.87
C ASP A 168 9.69 -12.08 3.90
N PRO A 169 10.16 -13.21 4.47
CA PRO A 169 9.40 -13.98 5.45
C PRO A 169 9.13 -13.23 6.76
N ARG A 170 9.89 -12.18 7.07
CA ARG A 170 9.71 -11.37 8.28
C ARG A 170 8.36 -10.64 8.27
N THR A 171 7.79 -10.42 7.09
CA THR A 171 6.50 -9.75 6.91
C THR A 171 5.30 -10.63 7.29
N HIS A 172 5.47 -11.96 7.43
CA HIS A 172 4.40 -12.89 7.79
C HIS A 172 3.63 -12.50 9.06
N ALA A 173 4.32 -11.91 10.05
CA ALA A 173 3.71 -11.51 11.31
C ALA A 173 2.59 -10.48 11.17
N TYR A 174 2.56 -9.75 10.05
CA TYR A 174 1.61 -8.66 9.78
C TYR A 174 0.39 -9.11 8.95
N ALA A 175 0.34 -10.37 8.50
CA ALA A 175 -0.69 -10.85 7.59
C ALA A 175 -1.76 -11.68 8.28
N ASP A 176 -3.03 -11.48 7.89
CA ASP A 176 -4.15 -12.37 8.21
C ASP A 176 -4.21 -13.57 7.27
N ARG A 177 -3.66 -13.44 6.06
CA ARG A 177 -3.64 -14.47 5.02
C ARG A 177 -2.34 -14.42 4.25
N VAL A 178 -1.75 -15.59 4.01
CA VAL A 178 -0.55 -15.76 3.18
C VAL A 178 -0.89 -16.69 2.02
N VAL A 179 -0.76 -16.18 0.80
CA VAL A 179 -0.93 -16.92 -0.45
C VAL A 179 0.44 -17.15 -1.07
N ARG A 180 0.76 -18.38 -1.44
CA ARG A 180 2.02 -18.73 -2.10
C ARG A 180 1.79 -19.00 -3.57
N ILE A 181 2.63 -18.39 -4.41
CA ILE A 181 2.60 -18.55 -5.86
C ILE A 181 3.96 -19.03 -6.37
N GLU A 182 3.96 -20.01 -7.26
CA GLU A 182 5.14 -20.52 -7.96
C GLU A 182 4.73 -20.84 -9.40
N ASP A 183 5.56 -20.44 -10.37
CA ASP A 183 5.33 -20.64 -11.80
C ASP A 183 3.89 -20.27 -12.26
N GLY A 184 3.39 -19.15 -11.76
CA GLY A 184 2.06 -18.64 -12.10
C GLY A 184 0.90 -19.41 -11.44
N ARG A 185 1.14 -20.35 -10.53
CA ARG A 185 0.13 -21.16 -9.86
C ARG A 185 0.11 -20.92 -8.35
N ILE A 186 -1.07 -20.88 -7.78
CA ILE A 186 -1.21 -20.84 -6.33
C ILE A 186 -0.90 -22.24 -5.78
N ILE A 187 0.13 -22.33 -4.93
CA ILE A 187 0.58 -23.58 -4.31
C ILE A 187 0.26 -23.65 -2.82
N GLY A 188 -0.21 -22.55 -2.23
CA GLY A 188 -0.60 -22.50 -0.82
C GLY A 188 -1.48 -21.30 -0.52
N ASP A 189 -2.40 -21.45 0.43
CA ASP A 189 -3.32 -20.44 0.90
C ASP A 189 -3.60 -20.67 2.39
N GLU A 190 -2.94 -19.91 3.24
CA GLU A 190 -3.00 -20.07 4.69
C GLU A 190 -3.68 -18.84 5.30
N ARG A 191 -4.79 -19.04 6.02
CA ARG A 191 -5.38 -18.00 6.87
C ARG A 191 -4.87 -18.18 8.29
N ARG A 192 -4.41 -17.09 8.87
CA ARG A 192 -4.04 -17.04 10.28
C ARG A 192 -5.27 -16.73 11.11
N ALA A 193 -5.48 -17.48 12.19
CA ALA A 193 -6.44 -17.09 13.21
C ALA A 193 -6.01 -15.70 13.72
N LYS A 194 -6.93 -14.75 13.83
CA LYS A 194 -6.65 -13.43 14.43
C LYS A 194 -6.04 -13.70 15.80
N ALA A 195 -4.74 -13.40 15.96
CA ALA A 195 -4.11 -13.41 17.27
C ALA A 195 -4.75 -12.26 18.05
N GLU A 196 -5.63 -12.57 18.99
CA GLU A 196 -6.12 -11.63 19.97
C GLU A 196 -4.90 -11.07 20.73
N GLY A 197 -4.55 -9.83 20.44
CA GLY A 197 -3.80 -8.97 21.34
C GLY A 197 -2.29 -9.15 21.45
N ASN A 198 -1.48 -8.95 20.41
CA ASN A 198 -0.02 -8.87 20.65
C ASN A 198 0.75 -7.82 19.82
N VAL A 199 0.10 -6.81 19.24
CA VAL A 199 0.80 -5.70 18.57
C VAL A 199 1.10 -4.54 19.53
N ALA A 200 0.53 -4.55 20.75
CA ALA A 200 0.59 -3.42 21.68
C ALA A 200 1.84 -3.39 22.60
N GLN A 201 2.75 -4.37 22.55
CA GLN A 201 3.86 -4.45 23.50
C GLN A 201 5.17 -3.78 23.06
N TYR A 202 5.32 -3.46 21.77
CA TYR A 202 6.59 -2.91 21.26
C TYR A 202 6.79 -1.41 21.52
N ASP A 203 5.71 -0.65 21.76
CA ASP A 203 5.79 0.82 21.89
C ASP A 203 5.88 1.33 23.36
N ARG A 204 5.63 0.49 24.37
CA ARG A 204 5.64 0.92 25.78
C ARG A 204 7.01 0.91 26.47
N SER A 205 8.01 0.23 25.92
CA SER A 205 9.33 0.13 26.54
C SER A 205 10.25 1.34 26.26
N ARG A 206 9.99 2.12 25.20
CA ARG A 206 10.80 3.30 24.84
C ARG A 206 10.42 4.58 25.60
N LYS A 207 9.16 4.73 26.06
CA LYS A 207 8.73 5.93 26.83
C LYS A 207 9.25 5.98 28.27
N ARG A 208 9.88 4.92 28.77
CA ARG A 208 10.44 4.89 30.15
C ARG A 208 11.92 5.24 30.26
N LYS A 209 12.67 5.41 29.14
CA LYS A 209 14.11 5.72 29.17
C LYS A 209 14.46 7.18 28.86
N SER A 210 13.49 8.08 28.66
CA SER A 210 13.76 9.49 28.40
C SER A 210 13.50 10.41 29.60
N HIS A 211 13.31 9.85 30.81
CA HIS A 211 13.14 10.60 32.06
C HIS A 211 13.94 9.91 33.20
N ALA A 212 15.24 9.73 32.98
CA ALA A 212 16.22 9.46 34.04
C ALA A 212 17.54 10.14 33.69
#